data_af10b1a7a5af09224f1431e5668975c3
#
_entry.id   af10b1a7a5af09224f1431e5668975c3
#
_cell.length_a   1.000
_cell.length_b   1.000
_cell.length_c   1.000
_cell.angle_alpha   90.00
_cell.angle_beta   90.00
_cell.angle_gamma   90.00
#
_symmetry.space_group_name_H-M   'P 1'
#
loop_
_entity.id
_entity.type
_entity.pdbx_description
1 polymer ?
#
loop_
_entity_poly.entity_id
_entity_poly.type
_entity_poly.pdbx_seq_one_letter_code
_entity_poly.pdbx_strand_id
1 'polypeptide(L)'
;MGLARGACGLSRFATGTQRIPVTRPRIRARAPLRISFAGGGTDVPPFPTTEGGCVLSATIDRYAQGSLAPRTDRRVSIESVDFKTTHEMTLDSEILYDGSLDLIKAAVRRFGRDGTDGYDLVLRSSAPPGSGLGSSSTMMVALTGLLAEHYRVPMGEYETAQLACAIERDDLGIAGGLQDMYAATFGGFNFIEFSDRVIVNPLRIRDETAFELELSLLLCYTGITRDSARVIEDQTRRATTGSDDTLAGLRAQKDLAVAMKAALLTGKLNDFGALLGEAWNQKKRMSPYITNERIDDLYELARKNGALGGKLTGAGGGGYILLFCDFAKKHRLIEALEGAGATITEFAFESKGLTTWQA
;
A
#
# COMPACT_ATOMS: atom_id res chain seq x y z
N MET A 1 36.13 -77.57 44.98
CA MET A 1 36.57 -76.84 43.79
C MET A 1 35.37 -76.19 43.16
N GLY A 2 35.11 -74.98 43.56
CA GLY A 2 33.92 -74.21 43.14
C GLY A 2 34.35 -73.06 42.24
N LEU A 3 33.80 -72.97 41.08
CA LEU A 3 33.96 -71.85 40.16
C LEU A 3 32.75 -70.84 40.31
N ALA A 4 33.09 -69.67 40.81
CA ALA A 4 32.12 -68.56 40.89
C ALA A 4 31.95 -67.93 39.49
N ARG A 5 30.70 -67.81 39.04
CA ARG A 5 30.31 -67.02 37.86
C ARG A 5 30.01 -65.55 38.27
N GLY A 6 30.86 -64.64 37.81
CA GLY A 6 30.62 -63.22 37.96
C GLY A 6 29.55 -62.76 36.99
N ALA A 7 28.50 -62.10 37.53
CA ALA A 7 27.47 -61.42 36.73
C ALA A 7 27.97 -60.03 36.36
N CYS A 8 28.18 -59.81 35.07
CA CYS A 8 28.47 -58.49 34.51
C CYS A 8 27.17 -57.67 34.37
N GLY A 9 26.99 -56.66 35.24
CA GLY A 9 25.89 -55.74 35.16
C GLY A 9 26.08 -54.72 34.02
N LEU A 10 25.31 -54.84 32.97
CA LEU A 10 25.16 -53.82 31.92
C LEU A 10 24.28 -52.66 32.42
N SER A 11 24.92 -51.57 32.82
CA SER A 11 24.23 -50.31 33.07
C SER A 11 23.65 -49.77 31.75
N ARG A 12 22.34 -49.70 31.67
CA ARG A 12 21.66 -49.01 30.55
C ARG A 12 21.91 -47.53 30.70
N PHE A 13 22.72 -46.96 29.82
CA PHE A 13 22.81 -45.53 29.57
C PHE A 13 21.48 -45.10 28.91
N ALA A 14 20.58 -44.49 29.65
CA ALA A 14 19.44 -43.78 29.10
C ALA A 14 19.96 -42.49 28.47
N THR A 15 20.20 -42.53 27.16
CA THR A 15 20.43 -41.31 26.36
C THR A 15 19.12 -40.55 26.27
N GLY A 16 18.89 -39.68 27.25
CA GLY A 16 17.86 -38.64 27.13
C GLY A 16 18.27 -37.69 26.00
N THR A 17 17.75 -37.90 24.82
CA THR A 17 17.81 -36.88 23.73
C THR A 17 17.03 -35.66 24.20
N GLN A 18 17.71 -34.71 24.82
CA GLN A 18 17.16 -33.37 24.97
C GLN A 18 16.82 -32.87 23.56
N ARG A 19 15.54 -32.82 23.21
CA ARG A 19 15.06 -32.12 22.01
C ARG A 19 15.45 -30.68 22.20
N ILE A 20 16.46 -30.19 21.50
CA ILE A 20 16.76 -28.77 21.36
C ILE A 20 15.45 -28.16 20.83
N PRO A 21 14.84 -27.18 21.51
CA PRO A 21 13.66 -26.53 21.00
C PRO A 21 14.04 -25.88 19.65
N VAL A 22 13.47 -26.40 18.58
CA VAL A 22 13.60 -25.79 17.25
C VAL A 22 12.82 -24.48 17.32
N THR A 23 13.52 -23.40 17.60
CA THR A 23 12.92 -22.06 17.49
C THR A 23 12.57 -21.85 16.02
N ARG A 24 11.27 -21.75 15.73
CA ARG A 24 10.82 -21.41 14.38
C ARG A 24 11.36 -20.01 14.05
N PRO A 25 11.94 -19.78 12.85
CA PRO A 25 12.47 -18.48 12.46
C PRO A 25 11.34 -17.43 12.43
N ARG A 26 11.70 -16.20 12.73
CA ARG A 26 10.80 -15.07 12.51
C ARG A 26 10.60 -14.88 11.03
N ILE A 27 9.39 -14.47 10.66
CA ILE A 27 9.04 -14.08 9.29
C ILE A 27 8.94 -12.57 9.25
N ARG A 28 9.50 -11.97 8.23
CA ARG A 28 9.37 -10.54 7.99
C ARG A 28 8.79 -10.30 6.62
N ALA A 29 8.08 -9.18 6.49
CA ALA A 29 7.60 -8.69 5.22
C ALA A 29 7.80 -7.18 5.10
N ARG A 30 7.99 -6.73 3.88
CA ARG A 30 7.83 -5.33 3.49
C ARG A 30 7.11 -5.25 2.15
N ALA A 31 6.23 -4.28 2.04
CA ALA A 31 5.58 -3.90 0.79
C ALA A 31 5.74 -2.39 0.58
N PRO A 32 6.10 -1.92 -0.62
CA PRO A 32 6.33 -0.50 -0.88
C PRO A 32 5.01 0.26 -1.01
N LEU A 33 4.99 1.48 -0.51
CA LEU A 33 3.91 2.43 -0.77
C LEU A 33 3.97 2.90 -2.22
N ARG A 34 2.88 3.47 -2.73
CA ARG A 34 2.77 3.88 -4.13
C ARG A 34 2.39 5.34 -4.30
N ILE A 35 2.85 5.90 -5.39
CA ILE A 35 2.37 7.16 -5.97
C ILE A 35 1.50 6.82 -7.18
N SER A 36 0.28 7.39 -7.25
CA SER A 36 -0.61 7.28 -8.40
C SER A 36 -0.54 8.57 -9.22
N PHE A 37 0.00 8.49 -10.43
CA PHE A 37 0.20 9.65 -11.30
C PHE A 37 -1.10 10.09 -11.97
N ALA A 38 -1.83 9.16 -12.58
CA ALA A 38 -3.13 9.40 -13.22
C ALA A 38 -4.01 8.15 -13.20
N GLY A 39 -5.28 8.30 -13.52
CA GLY A 39 -6.25 7.22 -13.59
C GLY A 39 -6.94 6.88 -12.26
N GLY A 40 -6.46 7.43 -11.14
CA GLY A 40 -7.05 7.13 -9.83
C GLY A 40 -8.53 7.50 -9.77
N GLY A 41 -9.34 6.57 -9.25
CA GLY A 41 -10.80 6.61 -9.24
C GLY A 41 -11.42 5.73 -10.31
N THR A 42 -10.73 5.48 -11.44
CA THR A 42 -11.21 4.55 -12.46
C THR A 42 -11.06 3.08 -12.07
N ASP A 43 -10.36 2.82 -10.97
CA ASP A 43 -10.20 1.52 -10.30
C ASP A 43 -11.26 1.27 -9.21
N VAL A 44 -12.19 2.21 -9.02
CA VAL A 44 -13.27 2.11 -8.02
C VAL A 44 -14.57 1.65 -8.69
N PRO A 45 -15.24 0.57 -8.19
CA PRO A 45 -16.52 0.15 -8.72
C PRO A 45 -17.59 1.28 -8.68
N PRO A 46 -18.52 1.35 -9.65
CA PRO A 46 -18.72 0.38 -10.76
C PRO A 46 -17.91 0.68 -12.02
N PHE A 47 -17.11 1.75 -12.09
CA PHE A 47 -16.44 2.22 -13.31
C PHE A 47 -15.59 1.14 -14.02
N PRO A 48 -14.80 0.28 -13.30
CA PRO A 48 -14.03 -0.80 -13.94
C PRO A 48 -14.87 -1.73 -14.82
N THR A 49 -16.03 -2.13 -14.33
CA THR A 49 -16.89 -3.10 -15.01
C THR A 49 -17.80 -2.48 -16.09
N THR A 50 -18.03 -1.16 -16.05
CA THR A 50 -18.89 -0.46 -17.01
C THR A 50 -18.11 0.15 -18.19
N GLU A 51 -16.98 0.76 -17.92
CA GLU A 51 -16.20 1.52 -18.92
C GLU A 51 -14.73 1.06 -19.00
N GLY A 52 -14.32 0.16 -18.11
CA GLY A 52 -12.93 -0.22 -17.92
C GLY A 52 -12.10 0.94 -17.33
N GLY A 53 -11.24 0.64 -16.38
CA GLY A 53 -10.37 1.62 -15.76
C GLY A 53 -8.90 1.39 -16.08
N CYS A 54 -8.06 2.38 -15.85
CA CYS A 54 -6.61 2.18 -15.83
C CYS A 54 -5.92 3.21 -14.94
N VAL A 55 -4.81 2.80 -14.34
CA VAL A 55 -4.00 3.64 -13.45
C VAL A 55 -2.54 3.54 -13.84
N LEU A 56 -1.86 4.69 -13.91
CA LEU A 56 -0.40 4.77 -13.97
C LEU A 56 0.13 5.06 -12.57
N SER A 57 0.97 4.18 -12.05
CA SER A 57 1.56 4.31 -10.71
C SER A 57 3.02 3.86 -10.66
N ALA A 58 3.72 4.28 -9.62
CA ALA A 58 5.02 3.75 -9.26
C ALA A 58 5.13 3.56 -7.75
N THR A 59 5.90 2.57 -7.33
CA THR A 59 6.21 2.36 -5.91
C THR A 59 7.45 3.15 -5.49
N ILE A 60 7.52 3.48 -4.21
CA ILE A 60 8.55 4.32 -3.62
C ILE A 60 9.20 3.65 -2.39
N ASP A 61 10.36 4.12 -1.99
CA ASP A 61 11.16 3.67 -0.84
C ASP A 61 10.53 3.97 0.54
N ARG A 62 9.22 3.94 0.59
CA ARG A 62 8.40 4.00 1.80
C ARG A 62 7.59 2.72 1.90
N TYR A 63 7.56 2.12 3.08
CA TYR A 63 7.08 0.74 3.21
C TYR A 63 6.05 0.57 4.33
N ALA A 64 5.13 -0.34 4.11
CA ALA A 64 4.49 -1.06 5.19
C ALA A 64 5.35 -2.29 5.51
N GLN A 65 5.62 -2.52 6.78
CA GLN A 65 6.53 -3.56 7.28
C GLN A 65 5.85 -4.38 8.37
N GLY A 66 6.17 -5.65 8.42
CA GLY A 66 5.69 -6.53 9.47
C GLY A 66 6.73 -7.55 9.90
N SER A 67 6.62 -7.98 11.14
CA SER A 67 7.40 -9.06 11.74
C SER A 67 6.47 -10.00 12.48
N LEU A 68 6.52 -11.28 12.15
CA LEU A 68 5.75 -12.35 12.79
C LEU A 68 6.71 -13.31 13.48
N ALA A 69 6.52 -13.53 14.79
CA ALA A 69 7.25 -14.51 15.58
C ALA A 69 6.28 -15.65 15.95
N PRO A 70 6.50 -16.89 15.45
CA PRO A 70 5.64 -18.02 15.77
C PRO A 70 5.70 -18.36 17.26
N ARG A 71 4.54 -18.72 17.86
CA ARG A 71 4.36 -19.17 19.23
C ARG A 71 4.15 -20.69 19.25
N THR A 72 4.09 -21.24 20.44
CA THR A 72 3.74 -22.66 20.69
C THR A 72 2.34 -22.81 21.32
N ASP A 73 1.66 -21.70 21.59
CA ASP A 73 0.27 -21.64 22.05
C ASP A 73 -0.62 -21.07 20.91
N ARG A 74 -1.91 -20.94 21.18
CA ARG A 74 -2.87 -20.43 20.17
C ARG A 74 -3.17 -18.93 20.31
N ARG A 75 -2.34 -18.20 21.06
CA ARG A 75 -2.49 -16.76 21.21
C ARG A 75 -1.92 -16.02 20.03
N VAL A 76 -2.61 -14.94 19.64
CA VAL A 76 -2.14 -13.95 18.68
C VAL A 76 -2.05 -12.61 19.40
N SER A 77 -0.84 -12.06 19.45
CA SER A 77 -0.58 -10.71 19.94
C SER A 77 -0.28 -9.82 18.74
N ILE A 78 -0.97 -8.70 18.61
CA ILE A 78 -0.85 -7.74 17.53
C ILE A 78 -0.41 -6.41 18.12
N GLU A 79 0.74 -5.91 17.69
CA GLU A 79 1.22 -4.57 17.99
C GLU A 79 1.21 -3.73 16.70
N SER A 80 0.42 -2.66 16.69
CA SER A 80 0.45 -1.66 15.64
C SER A 80 1.19 -0.42 16.15
N VAL A 81 2.39 -0.20 15.60
CA VAL A 81 3.24 0.93 15.98
C VAL A 81 2.60 2.27 15.58
N ASP A 82 1.94 2.30 14.43
CA ASP A 82 1.34 3.53 13.88
C ASP A 82 0.14 4.01 14.70
N PHE A 83 -0.69 3.05 15.17
CA PHE A 83 -1.86 3.33 16.02
C PHE A 83 -1.53 3.32 17.52
N LYS A 84 -0.27 2.98 17.88
CA LYS A 84 0.17 2.83 19.29
C LYS A 84 -0.77 1.93 20.10
N THR A 85 -1.20 0.84 19.49
CA THR A 85 -2.22 -0.06 20.04
C THR A 85 -1.70 -1.49 20.01
N THR A 86 -1.98 -2.22 21.08
CA THR A 86 -1.76 -3.66 21.19
C THR A 86 -3.09 -4.36 21.39
N HIS A 87 -3.29 -5.48 20.70
CA HIS A 87 -4.48 -6.33 20.82
C HIS A 87 -4.07 -7.77 20.98
N GLU A 88 -4.71 -8.49 21.92
CA GLU A 88 -4.50 -9.92 22.15
C GLU A 88 -5.78 -10.70 21.88
N MET A 89 -5.67 -11.83 21.22
CA MET A 89 -6.75 -12.76 20.98
C MET A 89 -6.25 -14.20 20.97
N THR A 90 -7.16 -15.15 20.95
CA THR A 90 -6.83 -16.56 20.70
C THR A 90 -7.47 -17.01 19.41
N LEU A 91 -6.81 -17.92 18.69
CA LEU A 91 -7.36 -18.52 17.46
C LEU A 91 -8.60 -19.40 17.71
N ASP A 92 -8.88 -19.71 18.98
CA ASP A 92 -10.06 -20.48 19.40
C ASP A 92 -11.29 -19.61 19.69
N SER A 93 -11.09 -18.29 19.82
CA SER A 93 -12.19 -17.37 20.12
C SER A 93 -12.80 -16.80 18.84
N GLU A 94 -14.05 -16.38 18.91
CA GLU A 94 -14.67 -15.59 17.86
C GLU A 94 -13.94 -14.24 17.71
N ILE A 95 -13.55 -13.90 16.50
CA ILE A 95 -12.89 -12.64 16.18
C ILE A 95 -13.98 -11.60 15.87
N LEU A 96 -14.15 -10.65 16.80
CA LEU A 96 -15.14 -9.58 16.66
C LEU A 96 -14.50 -8.32 16.06
N TYR A 97 -15.20 -7.66 15.16
CA TYR A 97 -14.84 -6.37 14.60
C TYR A 97 -15.46 -5.26 15.47
N ASP A 98 -14.63 -4.47 16.13
CA ASP A 98 -15.00 -3.45 17.09
C ASP A 98 -14.50 -2.04 16.74
N GLY A 99 -14.00 -1.88 15.51
CA GLY A 99 -13.40 -0.64 15.00
C GLY A 99 -11.91 -0.49 15.33
N SER A 100 -11.32 -1.44 16.07
CA SER A 100 -9.90 -1.41 16.42
C SER A 100 -9.14 -2.53 15.73
N LEU A 101 -8.20 -2.16 14.84
CA LEU A 101 -7.36 -3.10 14.08
C LEU A 101 -8.16 -4.14 13.25
N ASP A 102 -9.39 -3.81 12.86
CA ASP A 102 -10.30 -4.75 12.18
C ASP A 102 -9.72 -5.32 10.88
N LEU A 103 -8.95 -4.51 10.12
CA LEU A 103 -8.20 -5.00 8.95
C LEU A 103 -7.28 -6.16 9.31
N ILE A 104 -6.55 -6.06 10.42
CA ILE A 104 -5.62 -7.09 10.85
C ILE A 104 -6.39 -8.31 11.36
N LYS A 105 -7.45 -8.08 12.15
CA LYS A 105 -8.35 -9.13 12.65
C LYS A 105 -8.98 -9.92 11.49
N ALA A 106 -9.41 -9.25 10.42
CA ALA A 106 -9.98 -9.89 9.24
C ALA A 106 -8.96 -10.78 8.53
N ALA A 107 -7.72 -10.32 8.38
CA ALA A 107 -6.65 -11.13 7.82
C ALA A 107 -6.35 -12.35 8.70
N VAL A 108 -6.25 -12.19 10.02
CA VAL A 108 -6.06 -13.31 10.96
C VAL A 108 -7.21 -14.32 10.84
N ARG A 109 -8.46 -13.85 10.77
CA ARG A 109 -9.64 -14.71 10.58
C ARG A 109 -9.60 -15.46 9.25
N ARG A 110 -9.17 -14.81 8.18
CA ARG A 110 -9.11 -15.39 6.82
C ARG A 110 -8.08 -16.50 6.69
N PHE A 111 -6.95 -16.38 7.39
CA PHE A 111 -5.87 -17.37 7.41
C PHE A 111 -5.98 -18.36 8.56
N GLY A 112 -6.69 -17.99 9.65
CA GLY A 112 -6.81 -18.83 10.84
C GLY A 112 -7.38 -20.19 10.52
N ARG A 113 -6.72 -21.25 11.01
CA ARG A 113 -7.11 -22.64 10.79
C ARG A 113 -7.06 -23.41 12.09
N ASP A 114 -7.92 -24.41 12.21
CA ASP A 114 -7.90 -25.32 13.35
C ASP A 114 -6.56 -26.02 13.50
N GLY A 115 -6.08 -26.14 14.74
CA GLY A 115 -4.83 -26.84 15.04
C GLY A 115 -3.54 -26.09 14.74
N THR A 116 -3.60 -24.81 14.33
CA THR A 116 -2.39 -24.00 14.11
C THR A 116 -1.94 -23.28 15.37
N ASP A 117 -0.61 -23.05 15.50
CA ASP A 117 -0.03 -22.24 16.56
C ASP A 117 -0.28 -20.74 16.32
N GLY A 118 -0.32 -19.96 17.38
CA GLY A 118 -0.41 -18.51 17.33
C GLY A 118 0.93 -17.82 17.00
N TYR A 119 0.95 -16.51 17.11
CA TYR A 119 2.12 -15.69 16.78
C TYR A 119 2.05 -14.30 17.43
N ASP A 120 3.21 -13.69 17.59
CA ASP A 120 3.34 -12.26 17.90
C ASP A 120 3.58 -11.52 16.59
N LEU A 121 2.77 -10.50 16.32
CA LEU A 121 2.77 -9.71 15.10
C LEU A 121 3.04 -8.24 15.44
N VAL A 122 4.06 -7.66 14.82
CA VAL A 122 4.38 -6.22 14.91
C VAL A 122 4.28 -5.62 13.53
N LEU A 123 3.52 -4.54 13.39
CA LEU A 123 3.24 -3.86 12.13
C LEU A 123 3.60 -2.37 12.22
N ARG A 124 4.19 -1.83 11.14
CA ARG A 124 4.58 -0.43 11.02
C ARG A 124 4.48 0.05 9.57
N SER A 125 4.03 1.29 9.37
CA SER A 125 4.11 2.00 8.08
C SER A 125 5.07 3.19 8.14
N SER A 126 5.73 3.50 7.04
CA SER A 126 6.60 4.69 6.91
C SER A 126 5.82 5.97 6.64
N ALA A 127 4.52 5.88 6.36
CA ALA A 127 3.66 7.02 6.13
C ALA A 127 2.42 6.93 7.03
N PRO A 128 1.95 8.05 7.55
CA PRO A 128 0.78 8.04 8.43
C PRO A 128 -0.46 7.53 7.69
N PRO A 129 -1.43 6.92 8.41
CA PRO A 129 -2.73 6.60 7.84
C PRO A 129 -3.39 7.85 7.23
N GLY A 130 -4.09 7.69 6.12
CA GLY A 130 -4.73 8.83 5.42
C GLY A 130 -3.77 9.73 4.65
N SER A 131 -2.50 9.34 4.49
CA SER A 131 -1.49 10.10 3.74
C SER A 131 -1.73 10.15 2.22
N GLY A 132 -2.58 9.28 1.69
CA GLY A 132 -2.84 9.17 0.25
C GLY A 132 -1.82 8.32 -0.52
N LEU A 133 -0.87 7.68 0.16
CA LEU A 133 0.15 6.81 -0.44
C LEU A 133 -0.22 5.31 -0.42
N GLY A 134 -1.47 4.97 -0.12
CA GLY A 134 -1.96 3.59 -0.07
C GLY A 134 -1.55 2.82 1.18
N SER A 135 -1.21 3.50 2.30
CA SER A 135 -0.63 2.87 3.50
C SER A 135 -1.45 1.71 4.05
N SER A 136 -2.79 1.85 4.13
CA SER A 136 -3.68 0.80 4.65
C SER A 136 -3.64 -0.47 3.78
N SER A 137 -3.89 -0.30 2.49
CA SER A 137 -3.91 -1.41 1.53
C SER A 137 -2.53 -2.05 1.36
N THR A 138 -1.44 -1.25 1.42
CA THR A 138 -0.07 -1.77 1.41
C THR A 138 0.23 -2.58 2.68
N MET A 139 -0.30 -2.16 3.84
CA MET A 139 -0.21 -2.95 5.08
C MET A 139 -0.93 -4.28 4.95
N MET A 140 -2.10 -4.31 4.28
CA MET A 140 -2.80 -5.56 4.00
C MET A 140 -1.99 -6.50 3.11
N VAL A 141 -1.29 -5.97 2.11
CA VAL A 141 -0.38 -6.77 1.26
C VAL A 141 0.76 -7.36 2.09
N ALA A 142 1.42 -6.54 2.93
CA ALA A 142 2.52 -7.02 3.79
C ALA A 142 2.02 -8.09 4.78
N LEU A 143 0.87 -7.89 5.38
CA LEU A 143 0.24 -8.84 6.31
C LEU A 143 -0.17 -10.14 5.61
N THR A 144 -0.75 -10.04 4.41
CA THR A 144 -1.11 -11.21 3.59
C THR A 144 0.13 -12.05 3.29
N GLY A 145 1.25 -11.41 2.90
CA GLY A 145 2.52 -12.10 2.67
C GLY A 145 3.06 -12.78 3.93
N LEU A 146 3.04 -12.10 5.09
CA LEU A 146 3.45 -12.69 6.37
C LEU A 146 2.64 -13.93 6.74
N LEU A 147 1.32 -13.84 6.63
CA LEU A 147 0.42 -14.93 7.00
C LEU A 147 0.51 -16.08 5.99
N ALA A 148 0.62 -15.78 4.69
CA ALA A 148 0.84 -16.81 3.67
C ALA A 148 2.13 -17.62 3.94
N GLU A 149 3.23 -16.95 4.26
CA GLU A 149 4.49 -17.61 4.62
C GLU A 149 4.36 -18.43 5.92
N HIS A 150 3.73 -17.86 6.97
CA HIS A 150 3.51 -18.54 8.25
C HIS A 150 2.69 -19.81 8.10
N TYR A 151 1.59 -19.75 7.36
CA TYR A 151 0.68 -20.88 7.12
C TYR A 151 1.10 -21.75 5.94
N ARG A 152 2.22 -21.40 5.27
CA ARG A 152 2.74 -22.12 4.09
C ARG A 152 1.71 -22.25 2.98
N VAL A 153 0.97 -21.17 2.74
CA VAL A 153 0.03 -21.07 1.61
C VAL A 153 0.80 -20.51 0.42
N PRO A 154 1.03 -21.31 -0.64
CA PRO A 154 1.68 -20.79 -1.83
C PRO A 154 0.75 -19.79 -2.53
N MET A 155 1.27 -18.60 -2.81
CA MET A 155 0.51 -17.53 -3.46
C MET A 155 1.44 -16.78 -4.42
N GLY A 156 0.94 -16.55 -5.63
CA GLY A 156 1.57 -15.63 -6.58
C GLY A 156 1.16 -14.17 -6.30
N GLU A 157 1.67 -13.27 -7.12
CA GLU A 157 1.43 -11.84 -6.96
C GLU A 157 -0.07 -11.50 -7.13
N TYR A 158 -0.73 -12.08 -8.12
CA TYR A 158 -2.16 -11.84 -8.35
C TYR A 158 -3.03 -12.36 -7.20
N GLU A 159 -2.78 -13.59 -6.73
CA GLU A 159 -3.52 -14.18 -5.61
C GLU A 159 -3.33 -13.35 -4.33
N THR A 160 -2.11 -12.87 -4.09
CA THR A 160 -1.82 -12.02 -2.93
C THR A 160 -2.60 -10.70 -2.99
N ALA A 161 -2.55 -10.01 -4.14
CA ALA A 161 -3.28 -8.76 -4.32
C ALA A 161 -4.80 -8.96 -4.24
N GLN A 162 -5.33 -10.02 -4.86
CA GLN A 162 -6.75 -10.37 -4.81
C GLN A 162 -7.22 -10.68 -3.40
N LEU A 163 -6.44 -11.46 -2.63
CA LEU A 163 -6.80 -11.80 -1.27
C LEU A 163 -6.78 -10.55 -0.37
N ALA A 164 -5.78 -9.68 -0.50
CA ALA A 164 -5.73 -8.42 0.22
C ALA A 164 -6.93 -7.52 -0.11
N CYS A 165 -7.34 -7.46 -1.39
CA CYS A 165 -8.57 -6.78 -1.81
C CYS A 165 -9.82 -7.38 -1.16
N ALA A 166 -9.97 -8.70 -1.21
CA ALA A 166 -11.14 -9.40 -0.68
C ALA A 166 -11.29 -9.16 0.85
N ILE A 167 -10.19 -9.20 1.60
CA ILE A 167 -10.23 -8.93 3.05
C ILE A 167 -10.71 -7.49 3.32
N GLU A 168 -10.20 -6.51 2.58
CA GLU A 168 -10.55 -5.10 2.80
C GLU A 168 -11.95 -4.75 2.29
N ARG A 169 -12.35 -5.28 1.11
CA ARG A 169 -13.60 -4.91 0.42
C ARG A 169 -14.77 -5.82 0.79
N ASP A 170 -14.55 -7.13 0.79
CA ASP A 170 -15.64 -8.10 0.93
C ASP A 170 -15.86 -8.46 2.41
N ASP A 171 -14.79 -8.69 3.19
CA ASP A 171 -14.92 -9.10 4.58
C ASP A 171 -15.28 -7.91 5.51
N LEU A 172 -14.80 -6.70 5.19
CA LEU A 172 -15.00 -5.49 6.02
C LEU A 172 -15.87 -4.42 5.37
N GLY A 173 -16.17 -4.52 4.10
CA GLY A 173 -17.00 -3.55 3.38
C GLY A 173 -16.37 -2.16 3.24
N ILE A 174 -15.04 -2.04 3.36
CA ILE A 174 -14.36 -0.75 3.28
C ILE A 174 -14.33 -0.27 1.82
N ALA A 175 -14.92 0.89 1.54
CA ALA A 175 -14.92 1.48 0.21
C ALA A 175 -13.51 1.87 -0.24
N GLY A 176 -13.15 1.53 -1.49
CA GLY A 176 -11.83 1.88 -2.02
C GLY A 176 -11.57 1.35 -3.43
N GLY A 177 -10.51 1.87 -4.06
CA GLY A 177 -10.00 1.36 -5.32
C GLY A 177 -9.17 0.08 -5.16
N LEU A 178 -8.85 -0.54 -6.27
CA LEU A 178 -8.09 -1.79 -6.31
C LEU A 178 -6.59 -1.56 -6.50
N GLN A 179 -6.18 -0.39 -7.00
CA GLN A 179 -4.82 -0.12 -7.47
C GLN A 179 -3.73 -0.36 -6.42
N ASP A 180 -4.03 -0.08 -5.14
CA ASP A 180 -3.03 -0.03 -4.08
C ASP A 180 -2.44 -1.39 -3.77
N MET A 181 -3.30 -2.43 -3.70
CA MET A 181 -2.87 -3.80 -3.45
C MET A 181 -2.01 -4.33 -4.59
N TYR A 182 -2.42 -4.08 -5.84
CA TYR A 182 -1.64 -4.52 -7.00
C TYR A 182 -0.33 -3.77 -7.11
N ALA A 183 -0.32 -2.43 -6.95
CA ALA A 183 0.91 -1.65 -7.00
C ALA A 183 1.91 -2.11 -5.92
N ALA A 184 1.47 -2.30 -4.67
CA ALA A 184 2.33 -2.73 -3.57
C ALA A 184 2.83 -4.16 -3.72
N THR A 185 2.05 -5.04 -4.33
CA THR A 185 2.42 -6.44 -4.54
C THR A 185 3.46 -6.57 -5.66
N PHE A 186 3.25 -5.91 -6.79
CA PHE A 186 4.12 -6.02 -7.97
C PHE A 186 5.37 -5.13 -7.88
N GLY A 187 5.27 -3.94 -7.29
CA GLY A 187 6.37 -2.97 -7.24
C GLY A 187 6.73 -2.34 -8.59
N GLY A 188 7.56 -1.32 -8.58
CA GLY A 188 8.03 -0.64 -9.77
C GLY A 188 7.01 0.28 -10.44
N PHE A 189 7.26 0.61 -11.70
CA PHE A 189 6.35 1.38 -12.54
C PHE A 189 5.34 0.45 -13.20
N ASN A 190 4.04 0.72 -12.99
CA ASN A 190 2.98 -0.12 -13.53
C ASN A 190 1.89 0.70 -14.21
N PHE A 191 1.40 0.17 -15.32
CA PHE A 191 0.14 0.55 -15.91
C PHE A 191 -0.85 -0.57 -15.63
N ILE A 192 -1.79 -0.32 -14.73
CA ILE A 192 -2.73 -1.33 -14.25
C ILE A 192 -4.07 -1.10 -14.91
N GLU A 193 -4.62 -2.12 -15.57
CA GLU A 193 -5.91 -2.08 -16.25
C GLU A 193 -6.95 -2.84 -15.42
N PHE A 194 -8.12 -2.27 -15.31
CA PHE A 194 -9.24 -2.77 -14.50
C PHE A 194 -10.48 -2.96 -15.38
N SER A 195 -10.97 -4.19 -15.38
CA SER A 195 -12.20 -4.60 -16.06
C SER A 195 -12.82 -5.74 -15.24
N ASP A 196 -13.32 -6.79 -15.88
CA ASP A 196 -13.73 -8.04 -15.22
C ASP A 196 -12.56 -8.74 -14.52
N ARG A 197 -11.35 -8.42 -14.94
CA ARG A 197 -10.09 -8.83 -14.31
C ARG A 197 -9.13 -7.66 -14.24
N VAL A 198 -8.18 -7.74 -13.32
CA VAL A 198 -7.08 -6.78 -13.23
C VAL A 198 -5.87 -7.30 -13.99
N ILE A 199 -5.27 -6.45 -14.81
CA ILE A 199 -4.04 -6.76 -15.55
C ILE A 199 -2.98 -5.74 -15.18
N VAL A 200 -1.87 -6.20 -14.64
CA VAL A 200 -0.71 -5.37 -14.31
C VAL A 200 0.28 -5.45 -15.47
N ASN A 201 0.62 -4.30 -16.04
CA ASN A 201 1.62 -4.15 -17.09
C ASN A 201 2.84 -3.41 -16.52
N PRO A 202 3.90 -4.12 -16.08
CA PRO A 202 5.13 -3.48 -15.66
C PRO A 202 5.76 -2.70 -16.81
N LEU A 203 6.15 -1.45 -16.53
CA LEU A 203 6.71 -0.57 -17.55
C LEU A 203 8.25 -0.60 -17.50
N ARG A 204 8.88 -0.80 -18.65
CA ARG A 204 10.32 -0.64 -18.80
C ARG A 204 10.66 0.83 -19.01
N ILE A 205 10.99 1.53 -17.96
CA ILE A 205 11.46 2.91 -18.01
C ILE A 205 12.98 2.88 -18.10
N ARG A 206 13.58 3.73 -18.96
CA ARG A 206 15.04 3.90 -18.98
C ARG A 206 15.50 4.52 -17.67
N ASP A 207 16.63 4.06 -17.15
CA ASP A 207 17.16 4.49 -15.86
C ASP A 207 17.33 6.02 -15.80
N GLU A 208 17.84 6.63 -16.88
CA GLU A 208 18.01 8.08 -16.94
C GLU A 208 16.66 8.83 -16.86
N THR A 209 15.61 8.26 -17.46
CA THR A 209 14.25 8.83 -17.39
C THR A 209 13.69 8.71 -15.97
N ALA A 210 13.92 7.57 -15.31
CA ALA A 210 13.48 7.35 -13.93
C ALA A 210 14.22 8.29 -12.95
N PHE A 211 15.55 8.43 -13.08
CA PHE A 211 16.35 9.34 -12.25
C PHE A 211 15.95 10.79 -12.44
N GLU A 212 15.75 11.24 -13.68
CA GLU A 212 15.34 12.62 -13.96
C GLU A 212 13.91 12.89 -13.45
N LEU A 213 13.01 11.91 -13.54
CA LEU A 213 11.68 12.02 -12.98
C LEU A 213 11.74 12.13 -11.43
N GLU A 214 12.57 11.33 -10.78
CA GLU A 214 12.78 11.35 -9.34
C GLU A 214 13.31 12.70 -8.86
N LEU A 215 14.31 13.24 -9.56
CA LEU A 215 14.86 14.58 -9.28
C LEU A 215 13.81 15.69 -9.46
N SER A 216 12.89 15.52 -10.41
CA SER A 216 11.86 16.52 -10.73
C SER A 216 10.62 16.43 -9.83
N LEU A 217 10.43 15.34 -9.10
CA LEU A 217 9.28 15.13 -8.23
C LEU A 217 9.60 15.46 -6.77
N LEU A 218 8.56 15.87 -6.04
CA LEU A 218 8.58 15.98 -4.58
C LEU A 218 7.19 15.70 -3.99
N LEU A 219 7.16 15.21 -2.76
CA LEU A 219 5.95 15.02 -1.97
C LEU A 219 5.85 16.13 -0.92
N CYS A 220 4.76 16.89 -0.97
CA CYS A 220 4.45 17.95 -0.03
C CYS A 220 3.28 17.51 0.86
N TYR A 221 3.55 17.25 2.15
CA TYR A 221 2.52 16.89 3.11
C TYR A 221 1.74 18.14 3.54
N THR A 222 0.43 18.09 3.38
CA THR A 222 -0.47 19.24 3.63
C THR A 222 -0.68 19.55 5.12
N GLY A 223 -0.25 18.64 6.02
CA GLY A 223 -0.56 18.73 7.46
C GLY A 223 -1.96 18.22 7.83
N ILE A 224 -2.75 17.78 6.86
CA ILE A 224 -4.12 17.30 7.05
C ILE A 224 -4.20 15.82 6.69
N THR A 225 -4.70 15.00 7.62
CA THR A 225 -5.14 13.64 7.35
C THR A 225 -6.66 13.63 7.23
N ARG A 226 -7.21 12.78 6.36
CA ARG A 226 -8.66 12.70 6.16
C ARG A 226 -9.12 11.26 5.96
N ASP A 227 -10.38 11.04 6.28
CA ASP A 227 -11.07 9.80 5.95
C ASP A 227 -11.29 9.71 4.43
N SER A 228 -10.52 8.83 3.78
CA SER A 228 -10.61 8.58 2.34
C SER A 228 -11.94 7.95 1.95
N ALA A 229 -12.60 7.21 2.85
CA ALA A 229 -13.84 6.51 2.58
C ALA A 229 -14.95 7.49 2.13
N ARG A 230 -15.08 8.62 2.84
CA ARG A 230 -16.09 9.65 2.50
C ARG A 230 -15.93 10.19 1.07
N VAL A 231 -14.70 10.42 0.62
CA VAL A 231 -14.44 10.93 -0.74
C VAL A 231 -14.82 9.87 -1.77
N ILE A 232 -14.43 8.62 -1.52
CA ILE A 232 -14.70 7.49 -2.41
C ILE A 232 -16.20 7.19 -2.48
N GLU A 233 -16.90 7.19 -1.35
CA GLU A 233 -18.35 7.01 -1.28
C GLU A 233 -19.11 8.09 -2.07
N ASP A 234 -18.72 9.36 -1.90
CA ASP A 234 -19.35 10.46 -2.67
C ASP A 234 -19.08 10.32 -4.17
N GLN A 235 -17.83 10.00 -4.56
CA GLN A 235 -17.48 9.76 -5.96
C GLN A 235 -18.27 8.58 -6.54
N THR A 236 -18.35 7.46 -5.82
CA THR A 236 -19.11 6.27 -6.24
C THR A 236 -20.59 6.60 -6.40
N ARG A 237 -21.18 7.26 -5.41
CA ARG A 237 -22.59 7.68 -5.46
C ARG A 237 -22.86 8.58 -6.68
N ARG A 238 -22.02 9.57 -6.94
CA ARG A 238 -22.16 10.49 -8.09
C ARG A 238 -22.00 9.74 -9.42
N ALA A 239 -21.03 8.84 -9.53
CA ALA A 239 -20.85 8.02 -10.72
C ALA A 239 -22.07 7.13 -10.99
N THR A 240 -22.59 6.47 -9.93
CA THR A 240 -23.77 5.60 -10.03
C THR A 240 -25.05 6.37 -10.36
N THR A 241 -25.21 7.60 -9.87
CA THR A 241 -26.36 8.45 -10.19
C THR A 241 -26.23 9.18 -11.53
N GLY A 242 -25.17 8.97 -12.29
CA GLY A 242 -24.98 9.52 -13.63
C GLY A 242 -24.57 11.00 -13.64
N SER A 243 -23.82 11.47 -12.64
CA SER A 243 -23.29 12.84 -12.65
C SER A 243 -22.35 13.05 -13.83
N ASP A 244 -22.74 13.89 -14.80
CA ASP A 244 -21.95 14.17 -16.02
C ASP A 244 -20.53 14.64 -15.69
N ASP A 245 -20.36 15.53 -14.71
CA ASP A 245 -19.06 16.02 -14.29
C ASP A 245 -18.17 14.92 -13.71
N THR A 246 -18.71 14.05 -12.86
CA THR A 246 -17.98 12.95 -12.25
C THR A 246 -17.54 11.93 -13.33
N LEU A 247 -18.46 11.55 -14.22
CA LEU A 247 -18.16 10.61 -15.31
C LEU A 247 -17.16 11.21 -16.31
N ALA A 248 -17.32 12.48 -16.69
CA ALA A 248 -16.35 13.18 -17.54
C ALA A 248 -14.95 13.25 -16.89
N GLY A 249 -14.90 13.53 -15.57
CA GLY A 249 -13.66 13.52 -14.79
C GLY A 249 -12.99 12.13 -14.78
N LEU A 250 -13.75 11.06 -14.59
CA LEU A 250 -13.23 9.69 -14.60
C LEU A 250 -12.71 9.28 -15.99
N ARG A 251 -13.46 9.58 -17.07
CA ARG A 251 -13.00 9.32 -18.44
C ARG A 251 -11.73 10.09 -18.76
N ALA A 252 -11.66 11.37 -18.37
CA ALA A 252 -10.46 12.17 -18.53
C ALA A 252 -9.27 11.62 -17.74
N GLN A 253 -9.47 11.11 -16.52
CA GLN A 253 -8.42 10.43 -15.75
C GLN A 253 -7.87 9.20 -16.48
N LYS A 254 -8.74 8.42 -17.12
CA LYS A 254 -8.35 7.25 -17.94
C LYS A 254 -7.48 7.68 -19.12
N ASP A 255 -7.92 8.68 -19.89
CA ASP A 255 -7.19 9.19 -21.04
C ASP A 255 -5.82 9.79 -20.64
N LEU A 256 -5.79 10.52 -19.53
CA LEU A 256 -4.57 11.10 -18.96
C LEU A 256 -3.57 10.01 -18.51
N ALA A 257 -4.04 8.90 -17.96
CA ALA A 257 -3.16 7.79 -17.60
C ALA A 257 -2.46 7.20 -18.83
N VAL A 258 -3.17 7.08 -19.97
CA VAL A 258 -2.61 6.63 -21.24
C VAL A 258 -1.60 7.65 -21.80
N ALA A 259 -1.96 8.94 -21.78
CA ALA A 259 -1.08 10.01 -22.26
C ALA A 259 0.20 10.12 -21.41
N MET A 260 0.08 10.05 -20.09
CA MET A 260 1.23 10.11 -19.18
C MET A 260 2.12 8.88 -19.31
N LYS A 261 1.56 7.68 -19.54
CA LYS A 261 2.35 6.48 -19.87
C LYS A 261 3.19 6.73 -21.14
N ALA A 262 2.60 7.28 -22.19
CA ALA A 262 3.32 7.58 -23.42
C ALA A 262 4.43 8.62 -23.22
N ALA A 263 4.16 9.68 -22.46
CA ALA A 263 5.15 10.71 -22.13
C ALA A 263 6.33 10.11 -21.32
N LEU A 264 6.04 9.26 -20.35
CA LEU A 264 7.04 8.59 -19.52
C LEU A 264 7.93 7.65 -20.34
N LEU A 265 7.34 6.79 -21.17
CA LEU A 265 8.06 5.83 -22.01
C LEU A 265 8.94 6.50 -23.08
N THR A 266 8.57 7.70 -23.51
CA THR A 266 9.33 8.48 -24.52
C THR A 266 10.27 9.52 -23.89
N GLY A 267 10.34 9.61 -22.55
CA GLY A 267 11.21 10.55 -21.83
C GLY A 267 10.76 12.01 -21.92
N LYS A 268 9.51 12.29 -22.25
CA LYS A 268 8.95 13.65 -22.35
C LYS A 268 8.47 14.13 -20.98
N LEU A 269 9.39 14.37 -20.05
CA LEU A 269 9.06 14.63 -18.64
C LEU A 269 8.35 15.97 -18.41
N ASN A 270 8.61 16.99 -19.23
CA ASN A 270 7.86 18.25 -19.14
C ASN A 270 6.38 18.05 -19.53
N ASP A 271 6.11 17.24 -20.56
CA ASP A 271 4.73 16.88 -20.93
C ASP A 271 4.09 16.08 -19.78
N PHE A 272 4.83 15.15 -19.16
CA PHE A 272 4.38 14.40 -17.98
C PHE A 272 4.00 15.34 -16.82
N GLY A 273 4.84 16.35 -16.51
CA GLY A 273 4.58 17.34 -15.48
C GLY A 273 3.33 18.18 -15.76
N ALA A 274 3.12 18.59 -17.01
CA ALA A 274 1.93 19.33 -17.44
C ALA A 274 0.66 18.46 -17.32
N LEU A 275 0.72 17.21 -17.79
CA LEU A 275 -0.36 16.24 -17.68
C LEU A 275 -0.72 15.91 -16.21
N LEU A 276 0.26 15.92 -15.32
CA LEU A 276 0.02 15.75 -13.87
C LEU A 276 -0.87 16.88 -13.32
N GLY A 277 -0.64 18.13 -13.75
CA GLY A 277 -1.49 19.27 -13.42
C GLY A 277 -2.90 19.15 -14.01
N GLU A 278 -3.01 18.67 -15.24
CA GLU A 278 -4.32 18.43 -15.84
C GLU A 278 -5.09 17.30 -15.12
N ALA A 279 -4.40 16.22 -14.73
CA ALA A 279 -4.99 15.16 -13.93
C ALA A 279 -5.54 15.70 -12.59
N TRP A 280 -4.92 16.71 -11.99
CA TRP A 280 -5.46 17.39 -10.82
C TRP A 280 -6.76 18.16 -11.12
N ASN A 281 -6.79 18.93 -12.20
CA ASN A 281 -7.97 19.67 -12.61
C ASN A 281 -9.17 18.73 -12.84
N GLN A 282 -8.95 17.63 -13.55
CA GLN A 282 -10.01 16.65 -13.81
C GLN A 282 -10.43 15.90 -12.54
N LYS A 283 -9.49 15.62 -11.63
CA LYS A 283 -9.79 14.96 -10.37
C LYS A 283 -10.73 15.79 -9.50
N LYS A 284 -10.54 17.10 -9.42
CA LYS A 284 -11.41 18.01 -8.64
C LYS A 284 -12.87 17.97 -9.08
N ARG A 285 -13.17 17.61 -10.33
CA ARG A 285 -14.54 17.48 -10.86
C ARG A 285 -15.29 16.25 -10.30
N MET A 286 -14.54 15.22 -9.85
CA MET A 286 -15.14 13.95 -9.44
C MET A 286 -15.91 14.02 -8.12
N SER A 287 -15.48 14.90 -7.19
CA SER A 287 -16.18 15.17 -5.92
C SER A 287 -15.73 16.48 -5.30
N PRO A 288 -16.63 17.25 -4.67
CA PRO A 288 -16.28 18.50 -3.97
C PRO A 288 -15.42 18.28 -2.71
N TYR A 289 -15.30 17.04 -2.24
CA TYR A 289 -14.49 16.68 -1.06
C TYR A 289 -13.02 16.41 -1.40
N ILE A 290 -12.63 16.47 -2.68
CA ILE A 290 -11.26 16.14 -3.13
C ILE A 290 -10.27 17.23 -2.74
N THR A 291 -10.69 18.50 -2.75
CA THR A 291 -9.86 19.64 -2.37
C THR A 291 -10.46 20.43 -1.20
N ASN A 292 -9.68 21.34 -0.66
CA ASN A 292 -10.07 22.34 0.32
C ASN A 292 -9.13 23.55 0.19
N GLU A 293 -9.45 24.66 0.88
CA GLU A 293 -8.70 25.91 0.85
C GLU A 293 -7.20 25.71 1.09
N ARG A 294 -6.82 24.92 2.12
CA ARG A 294 -5.41 24.64 2.42
C ARG A 294 -4.67 23.92 1.29
N ILE A 295 -5.32 22.97 0.63
CA ILE A 295 -4.75 22.23 -0.50
C ILE A 295 -4.59 23.16 -1.70
N ASP A 296 -5.62 23.95 -1.99
CA ASP A 296 -5.61 24.87 -3.11
C ASP A 296 -4.56 25.99 -2.91
N ASP A 297 -4.42 26.56 -1.71
CA ASP A 297 -3.38 27.52 -1.37
C ASP A 297 -1.97 26.98 -1.57
N LEU A 298 -1.69 25.77 -1.06
CA LEU A 298 -0.38 25.11 -1.25
C LEU A 298 -0.10 24.81 -2.72
N TYR A 299 -1.11 24.38 -3.46
CA TYR A 299 -0.98 24.12 -4.88
C TYR A 299 -0.69 25.39 -5.68
N GLU A 300 -1.42 26.48 -5.42
CA GLU A 300 -1.18 27.78 -6.05
C GLU A 300 0.19 28.36 -5.68
N LEU A 301 0.59 28.22 -4.43
CA LEU A 301 1.93 28.61 -3.98
C LEU A 301 3.00 27.83 -4.75
N ALA A 302 2.82 26.51 -4.91
CA ALA A 302 3.73 25.68 -5.67
C ALA A 302 3.82 26.13 -7.14
N ARG A 303 2.69 26.42 -7.79
CA ARG A 303 2.65 26.91 -9.17
C ARG A 303 3.41 28.23 -9.33
N LYS A 304 3.24 29.17 -8.40
CA LYS A 304 3.95 30.47 -8.40
C LYS A 304 5.45 30.32 -8.19
N ASN A 305 5.91 29.25 -7.52
CA ASN A 305 7.31 28.97 -7.25
C ASN A 305 7.94 27.93 -8.18
N GLY A 306 7.34 27.69 -9.34
CA GLY A 306 7.96 26.95 -10.43
C GLY A 306 7.53 25.50 -10.61
N ALA A 307 6.54 25.02 -9.84
CA ALA A 307 5.94 23.72 -10.14
C ALA A 307 5.22 23.75 -11.51
N LEU A 308 5.58 22.86 -12.41
CA LEU A 308 4.97 22.73 -13.73
C LEU A 308 3.59 22.07 -13.63
N GLY A 309 3.38 21.21 -12.65
CA GLY A 309 2.14 20.55 -12.37
C GLY A 309 2.22 19.81 -11.05
N GLY A 310 1.11 19.21 -10.67
CA GLY A 310 1.02 18.43 -9.44
C GLY A 310 -0.40 17.97 -9.18
N LYS A 311 -0.58 17.07 -8.24
CA LYS A 311 -1.89 16.58 -7.80
C LYS A 311 -1.83 16.02 -6.39
N LEU A 312 -2.96 16.03 -5.71
CA LEU A 312 -3.11 15.30 -4.45
C LEU A 312 -3.10 13.78 -4.71
N THR A 313 -2.30 13.06 -3.92
CA THR A 313 -2.22 11.60 -3.98
C THR A 313 -3.44 10.94 -3.30
N GLY A 314 -3.73 9.67 -3.62
CA GLY A 314 -4.86 8.92 -3.03
C GLY A 314 -6.23 9.46 -3.39
N ALA A 315 -7.24 9.27 -2.54
CA ALA A 315 -8.64 9.64 -2.81
C ALA A 315 -8.85 11.17 -2.90
N GLY A 316 -8.23 11.93 -2.04
CA GLY A 316 -8.41 13.38 -1.95
C GLY A 316 -8.62 13.86 -0.52
N GLY A 317 -8.76 15.16 -0.36
CA GLY A 317 -9.14 15.83 0.90
C GLY A 317 -8.03 16.06 1.92
N GLY A 318 -6.82 15.52 1.71
CA GLY A 318 -5.66 15.65 2.57
C GLY A 318 -4.54 14.69 2.17
N GLY A 319 -3.45 14.66 2.92
CA GLY A 319 -2.29 13.83 2.65
C GLY A 319 -1.21 14.56 1.86
N TYR A 320 -0.60 13.91 0.88
CA TYR A 320 0.50 14.46 0.09
C TYR A 320 0.02 15.04 -1.24
N ILE A 321 0.57 16.21 -1.58
CA ILE A 321 0.56 16.73 -2.94
C ILE A 321 1.84 16.26 -3.61
N LEU A 322 1.74 15.54 -4.73
CA LEU A 322 2.85 15.25 -5.62
C LEU A 322 3.04 16.45 -6.56
N LEU A 323 4.21 17.03 -6.58
CA LEU A 323 4.54 18.19 -7.41
C LEU A 323 5.68 17.84 -8.39
N PHE A 324 5.58 18.33 -9.61
CA PHE A 324 6.63 18.25 -10.62
C PHE A 324 7.24 19.64 -10.83
N CYS A 325 8.55 19.73 -10.67
CA CYS A 325 9.31 20.97 -10.81
C CYS A 325 10.66 20.69 -11.45
N ASP A 326 11.13 21.62 -12.27
CA ASP A 326 12.52 21.64 -12.75
C ASP A 326 13.48 21.62 -11.56
N PHE A 327 14.50 20.75 -11.62
CA PHE A 327 15.48 20.58 -10.54
C PHE A 327 16.14 21.90 -10.12
N ALA A 328 16.46 22.77 -11.08
CA ALA A 328 17.08 24.07 -10.80
C ALA A 328 16.19 25.02 -9.97
N LYS A 329 14.88 24.79 -9.97
CA LYS A 329 13.88 25.58 -9.22
C LYS A 329 13.41 24.90 -7.95
N LYS A 330 13.69 23.61 -7.76
CA LYS A 330 13.15 22.77 -6.69
C LYS A 330 13.44 23.34 -5.29
N HIS A 331 14.64 23.89 -5.06
CA HIS A 331 15.02 24.47 -3.76
C HIS A 331 14.11 25.65 -3.36
N ARG A 332 13.79 26.56 -4.29
CA ARG A 332 12.87 27.69 -4.02
C ARG A 332 11.45 27.23 -3.75
N LEU A 333 11.03 26.21 -4.47
CA LEU A 333 9.72 25.59 -4.25
C LEU A 333 9.62 24.99 -2.85
N ILE A 334 10.67 24.27 -2.41
CA ILE A 334 10.75 23.68 -1.06
C ILE A 334 10.69 24.78 0.00
N GLU A 335 11.54 25.80 -0.08
CA GLU A 335 11.57 26.93 0.86
C GLU A 335 10.19 27.62 0.98
N ALA A 336 9.53 27.86 -0.15
CA ALA A 336 8.20 28.49 -0.15
C ALA A 336 7.12 27.61 0.53
N LEU A 337 7.12 26.31 0.27
CA LEU A 337 6.15 25.39 0.86
C LEU A 337 6.39 25.15 2.36
N GLU A 338 7.65 25.01 2.78
CA GLU A 338 8.01 24.88 4.18
C GLU A 338 7.71 26.18 4.95
N GLY A 339 7.98 27.34 4.34
CA GLY A 339 7.60 28.65 4.88
C GLY A 339 6.07 28.81 5.06
N ALA A 340 5.27 28.08 4.28
CA ALA A 340 3.82 28.00 4.45
C ALA A 340 3.39 26.86 5.41
N GLY A 341 4.33 26.22 6.13
CA GLY A 341 4.05 25.18 7.13
C GLY A 341 3.72 23.81 6.56
N ALA A 342 4.09 23.52 5.30
CA ALA A 342 4.04 22.18 4.76
C ALA A 342 5.32 21.41 5.11
N THR A 343 5.28 20.08 5.05
CA THR A 343 6.46 19.22 5.23
C THR A 343 6.82 18.57 3.92
N ILE A 344 8.08 18.72 3.50
CA ILE A 344 8.57 18.09 2.27
C ILE A 344 9.13 16.71 2.59
N THR A 345 8.83 15.75 1.74
CA THR A 345 9.34 14.39 1.82
C THR A 345 9.97 14.01 0.49
N GLU A 346 11.25 13.75 0.51
CA GLU A 346 11.97 13.17 -0.62
C GLU A 346 11.76 11.65 -0.63
N PHE A 347 11.86 11.06 -1.81
CA PHE A 347 11.70 9.62 -2.01
C PHE A 347 12.51 9.16 -3.21
N ALA A 348 12.78 7.87 -3.26
CA ALA A 348 13.30 7.19 -4.44
C ALA A 348 12.26 6.18 -4.95
N PHE A 349 12.32 5.85 -6.24
CA PHE A 349 11.48 4.78 -6.77
C PHE A 349 11.99 3.41 -6.32
N GLU A 350 11.07 2.54 -5.93
CA GLU A 350 11.34 1.15 -5.53
C GLU A 350 10.85 0.20 -6.63
N SER A 351 11.72 -0.67 -7.08
CA SER A 351 11.41 -1.62 -8.15
C SER A 351 10.78 -2.92 -7.67
N LYS A 352 11.01 -3.27 -6.39
CA LYS A 352 10.53 -4.52 -5.81
C LYS A 352 9.19 -4.32 -5.12
N GLY A 353 8.25 -5.22 -5.36
CA GLY A 353 6.99 -5.30 -4.64
C GLY A 353 7.13 -5.98 -3.28
N LEU A 354 6.06 -6.65 -2.87
CA LEU A 354 6.03 -7.44 -1.64
C LEU A 354 7.25 -8.38 -1.57
N THR A 355 7.94 -8.32 -0.45
CA THR A 355 9.08 -9.19 -0.16
C THR A 355 8.92 -9.78 1.23
N THR A 356 9.01 -11.11 1.35
CA THR A 356 9.04 -11.84 2.61
C THR A 356 10.39 -12.54 2.80
N TRP A 357 10.82 -12.70 4.04
CA TRP A 357 12.04 -13.45 4.37
C TRP A 357 12.01 -13.97 5.79
N GLN A 358 12.81 -14.99 6.05
CA GLN A 358 13.03 -15.54 7.38
C GLN A 358 14.25 -14.86 8.03
N ALA A 359 14.16 -14.54 9.35
CA ALA A 359 15.14 -13.80 10.13
C ALA A 359 15.45 -14.50 11.46
#